data_7b3de153a334ad3adc54a9124862e5ce
#
_entry.id   7b3de153a334ad3adc54a9124862e5ce
#
_cell.length_a   1.000
_cell.length_b   1.000
_cell.length_c   1.000
_cell.angle_alpha   90.00
_cell.angle_beta   90.00
_cell.angle_gamma   90.00
#
_symmetry.space_group_name_H-M   'P 1'
#
loop_
_entity.id
_entity.type
_entity.pdbx_description
1 polymer ?
#
loop_
_entity_poly.entity_id
_entity_poly.type
_entity_poly.pdbx_seq_one_letter_code
_entity_poly.pdbx_strand_id
1 'polypeptide(L)'
;MTPTLHTHTLGSLPLLARGKVRDNYAVGEDRILMVASDRISAFDVVMGEPIPGKGALLTQMALFWFDKLGHICPNHLTGDAPESVVSDAEKPFVTQRSMLVRRLKPIPVEAVVRGYLAGSGWKEYQASQSVCGVPLPAGLKNASRLPEPIFTPAAKAAVGEHDENISFEQTVAMIGQDLAERIRSISIALYKAAFDIAAAKGILIADTKFEFGLSPEGTLVLMDEVLTPDSSRYWPADAYREGANPPSFDKQYLRDWLEKAQVDGAPWHKTAPAPALPQEVISLTADKYQEAWARLRG
;
A
#
# COMPACT_ATOMS: atom_id res chain seq x y z
N MET A 1 0.46 -25.38 4.56
CA MET A 1 1.14 -24.07 4.64
C MET A 1 1.42 -23.60 3.22
N THR A 2 1.09 -22.36 2.91
CA THR A 2 1.44 -21.75 1.61
C THR A 2 2.97 -21.62 1.55
N PRO A 3 3.63 -22.03 0.44
CA PRO A 3 5.09 -21.92 0.35
C PRO A 3 5.53 -20.47 0.38
N THR A 4 6.71 -20.20 0.96
CA THR A 4 7.33 -18.87 0.89
C THR A 4 7.68 -18.57 -0.57
N LEU A 5 7.20 -17.42 -1.09
CA LEU A 5 7.35 -17.05 -2.48
C LEU A 5 8.20 -15.79 -2.62
N HIS A 6 9.46 -15.95 -2.97
CA HIS A 6 10.32 -14.82 -3.34
C HIS A 6 10.21 -14.52 -4.84
N THR A 7 10.57 -15.48 -5.67
CA THR A 7 10.49 -15.37 -7.13
C THR A 7 10.00 -16.69 -7.71
N HIS A 8 8.88 -16.64 -8.40
CA HIS A 8 8.35 -17.77 -9.17
C HIS A 8 7.67 -17.18 -10.40
N THR A 9 7.79 -17.89 -11.53
CA THR A 9 7.11 -17.49 -12.75
C THR A 9 6.13 -18.59 -13.10
N LEU A 10 4.85 -18.23 -13.22
CA LEU A 10 3.83 -19.15 -13.71
C LEU A 10 4.10 -19.43 -15.21
N GLY A 11 4.12 -20.69 -15.58
CA GLY A 11 4.30 -21.12 -16.97
C GLY A 11 3.02 -21.11 -17.78
N SER A 12 1.85 -21.19 -17.10
CA SER A 12 0.54 -21.24 -17.74
C SER A 12 0.01 -19.89 -18.24
N LEU A 13 0.56 -18.77 -17.74
CA LEU A 13 0.08 -17.42 -18.05
C LEU A 13 1.23 -16.49 -18.47
N PRO A 14 1.00 -15.60 -19.45
CA PRO A 14 1.99 -14.58 -19.82
C PRO A 14 2.22 -13.59 -18.69
N LEU A 15 3.47 -13.39 -18.29
CA LEU A 15 3.85 -12.35 -17.34
C LEU A 15 3.74 -10.97 -18.01
N LEU A 16 2.91 -10.09 -17.48
CA LEU A 16 2.78 -8.69 -17.93
C LEU A 16 3.81 -7.77 -17.28
N ALA A 17 3.97 -7.92 -15.98
CA ALA A 17 4.89 -7.08 -15.21
C ALA A 17 5.30 -7.77 -13.90
N ARG A 18 6.57 -7.60 -13.53
CA ARG A 18 7.07 -7.95 -12.19
C ARG A 18 7.28 -6.67 -11.39
N GLY A 19 6.39 -6.45 -10.43
CA GLY A 19 6.52 -5.33 -9.50
C GLY A 19 7.48 -5.62 -8.34
N LYS A 20 7.67 -4.65 -7.46
CA LYS A 20 8.53 -4.80 -6.27
C LYS A 20 8.08 -5.96 -5.37
N VAL A 21 6.78 -6.17 -5.22
CA VAL A 21 6.20 -7.17 -4.30
C VAL A 21 5.08 -8.02 -4.92
N ARG A 22 4.63 -7.72 -6.14
CA ARG A 22 3.58 -8.47 -6.87
C ARG A 22 4.00 -8.73 -8.30
N ASP A 23 3.54 -9.85 -8.84
CA ASP A 23 3.69 -10.21 -10.24
C ASP A 23 2.31 -10.26 -10.88
N ASN A 24 2.15 -9.64 -12.04
CA ASN A 24 0.90 -9.53 -12.77
C ASN A 24 0.96 -10.37 -14.05
N TYR A 25 -0.03 -11.24 -14.24
CA TYR A 25 -0.12 -12.14 -15.38
C TYR A 25 -1.39 -11.85 -16.19
N ALA A 26 -1.30 -11.93 -17.53
CA ALA A 26 -2.46 -11.78 -18.39
C ALA A 26 -3.38 -13.01 -18.29
N VAL A 27 -4.69 -12.76 -18.17
CA VAL A 27 -5.73 -13.78 -18.26
C VAL A 27 -6.74 -13.33 -19.31
N GLY A 28 -6.55 -13.79 -20.54
CA GLY A 28 -7.24 -13.21 -21.69
C GLY A 28 -6.84 -11.75 -21.93
N GLU A 29 -7.77 -10.98 -22.49
CA GLU A 29 -7.54 -9.57 -22.82
C GLU A 29 -7.99 -8.61 -21.72
N ASP A 30 -8.95 -9.04 -20.89
CA ASP A 30 -9.73 -8.21 -19.98
C ASP A 30 -9.45 -8.45 -18.49
N ARG A 31 -8.62 -9.45 -18.13
CA ARG A 31 -8.33 -9.79 -16.74
C ARG A 31 -6.83 -9.88 -16.47
N ILE A 32 -6.48 -9.77 -15.20
CA ILE A 32 -5.12 -9.90 -14.68
C ILE A 32 -5.18 -10.81 -13.45
N LEU A 33 -4.28 -11.79 -13.38
CA LEU A 33 -3.98 -12.49 -12.15
C LEU A 33 -2.84 -11.76 -11.45
N MET A 34 -3.15 -11.14 -10.30
CA MET A 34 -2.17 -10.46 -9.45
C MET A 34 -1.69 -11.43 -8.37
N VAL A 35 -0.42 -11.76 -8.36
CA VAL A 35 0.19 -12.70 -7.40
C VAL A 35 1.09 -11.93 -6.45
N ALA A 36 0.74 -11.88 -5.17
CA ALA A 36 1.56 -11.27 -4.13
C ALA A 36 2.68 -12.24 -3.72
N SER A 37 3.91 -11.77 -3.83
CA SER A 37 5.08 -12.49 -3.31
C SER A 37 5.33 -12.15 -1.84
N ASP A 38 6.27 -12.85 -1.24
CA ASP A 38 6.77 -12.55 0.10
C ASP A 38 7.95 -11.56 0.08
N ARG A 39 8.27 -10.99 -1.11
CA ARG A 39 9.23 -9.90 -1.22
C ARG A 39 8.78 -8.70 -0.40
N ILE A 40 9.74 -7.99 0.16
CA ILE A 40 9.51 -6.70 0.81
C ILE A 40 10.41 -5.65 0.19
N SER A 41 9.89 -4.45 0.02
CA SER A 41 10.65 -3.30 -0.46
C SER A 41 10.58 -2.16 0.56
N ALA A 42 11.69 -1.48 0.75
CA ALA A 42 11.77 -0.24 1.53
C ALA A 42 12.70 0.73 0.81
N PHE A 43 12.39 2.03 0.84
CA PHE A 43 13.15 3.06 0.12
C PHE A 43 13.31 2.73 -1.37
N ASP A 44 12.28 2.15 -1.99
CA ASP A 44 12.22 1.68 -3.37
C ASP A 44 13.19 0.54 -3.76
N VAL A 45 13.92 -0.01 -2.79
CA VAL A 45 14.80 -1.17 -2.96
C VAL A 45 14.09 -2.43 -2.46
N VAL A 46 14.13 -3.49 -3.27
CA VAL A 46 13.63 -4.83 -2.88
C VAL A 46 14.71 -5.52 -2.06
N MET A 47 14.34 -6.02 -0.88
CA MET A 47 15.25 -6.78 -0.01
C MET A 47 15.53 -8.17 -0.60
N GLY A 48 16.69 -8.72 -0.28
CA GLY A 48 17.10 -10.05 -0.74
C GLY A 48 16.32 -11.18 -0.10
N GLU A 49 15.92 -11.02 1.17
CA GLU A 49 15.21 -12.03 1.93
C GLU A 49 13.69 -11.78 1.91
N PRO A 50 12.87 -12.82 1.72
CA PRO A 50 11.41 -12.72 1.82
C PRO A 50 10.95 -12.66 3.28
N ILE A 51 9.79 -12.04 3.50
CA ILE A 51 9.05 -12.13 4.77
C ILE A 51 8.02 -13.26 4.64
N PRO A 52 8.21 -14.40 5.30
CA PRO A 52 7.37 -15.58 5.09
C PRO A 52 5.89 -15.30 5.38
N GLY A 53 5.02 -15.67 4.43
CA GLY A 53 3.57 -15.52 4.53
C GLY A 53 3.03 -14.09 4.28
N LYS A 54 3.91 -13.11 4.04
CA LYS A 54 3.52 -11.71 3.81
C LYS A 54 2.53 -11.58 2.66
N GLY A 55 2.82 -12.18 1.52
CA GLY A 55 1.96 -12.06 0.34
C GLY A 55 0.54 -12.57 0.58
N ALA A 56 0.41 -13.72 1.24
CA ALA A 56 -0.90 -14.28 1.57
C ALA A 56 -1.65 -13.39 2.58
N LEU A 57 -0.98 -12.91 3.61
CA LEU A 57 -1.58 -12.07 4.64
C LEU A 57 -2.08 -10.75 4.06
N LEU A 58 -1.26 -10.03 3.28
CA LEU A 58 -1.65 -8.75 2.69
C LEU A 58 -2.78 -8.91 1.68
N THR A 59 -2.81 -10.01 0.93
CA THR A 59 -3.94 -10.31 0.03
C THR A 59 -5.23 -10.49 0.82
N GLN A 60 -5.21 -11.24 1.93
CA GLN A 60 -6.39 -11.41 2.78
C GLN A 60 -6.86 -10.08 3.40
N MET A 61 -5.93 -9.21 3.81
CA MET A 61 -6.27 -7.87 4.29
C MET A 61 -6.91 -7.01 3.19
N ALA A 62 -6.35 -7.03 1.97
CA ALA A 62 -6.93 -6.30 0.84
C ALA A 62 -8.34 -6.79 0.52
N LEU A 63 -8.56 -8.11 0.47
CA LEU A 63 -9.90 -8.69 0.25
C LEU A 63 -10.90 -8.30 1.35
N PHE A 64 -10.48 -8.30 2.61
CA PHE A 64 -11.29 -7.80 3.73
C PHE A 64 -11.72 -6.34 3.50
N TRP A 65 -10.82 -5.47 3.12
CA TRP A 65 -11.12 -4.07 2.89
C TRP A 65 -11.98 -3.84 1.65
N PHE A 66 -11.76 -4.57 0.56
CA PHE A 66 -12.63 -4.53 -0.61
C PHE A 66 -14.08 -4.94 -0.26
N ASP A 67 -14.26 -5.95 0.61
CA ASP A 67 -15.57 -6.34 1.11
C ASP A 67 -16.23 -5.21 1.93
N LYS A 68 -15.51 -4.67 2.93
CA LYS A 68 -16.03 -3.63 3.82
C LYS A 68 -16.36 -2.32 3.13
N LEU A 69 -15.59 -1.97 2.09
CA LEU A 69 -15.67 -0.66 1.43
C LEU A 69 -16.39 -0.69 0.07
N GLY A 70 -16.82 -1.85 -0.40
CA GLY A 70 -17.45 -2.03 -1.70
C GLY A 70 -18.72 -1.21 -1.93
N HIS A 71 -19.40 -0.79 -0.85
CA HIS A 71 -20.56 0.08 -0.90
C HIS A 71 -20.22 1.56 -1.20
N ILE A 72 -18.95 1.98 -1.01
CA ILE A 72 -18.49 3.36 -1.28
C ILE A 72 -17.96 3.47 -2.71
N CYS A 73 -17.16 2.50 -3.14
CA CYS A 73 -16.57 2.47 -4.46
C CYS A 73 -16.50 1.04 -4.99
N PRO A 74 -16.91 0.77 -6.23
CA PRO A 74 -16.69 -0.54 -6.83
C PRO A 74 -15.20 -0.84 -6.93
N ASN A 75 -14.83 -2.10 -6.79
CA ASN A 75 -13.45 -2.54 -6.91
C ASN A 75 -13.23 -3.44 -8.12
N HIS A 76 -11.98 -3.76 -8.40
CA HIS A 76 -11.56 -4.48 -9.59
C HIS A 76 -11.70 -6.00 -9.52
N LEU A 77 -12.08 -6.59 -8.38
CA LEU A 77 -12.21 -8.05 -8.25
C LEU A 77 -13.23 -8.60 -9.25
N THR A 78 -12.95 -9.77 -9.83
CA THR A 78 -13.90 -10.48 -10.70
C THR A 78 -14.89 -11.31 -9.90
N GLY A 79 -14.53 -11.72 -8.68
CA GLY A 79 -15.26 -12.69 -7.88
C GLY A 79 -14.88 -14.14 -8.18
N ASP A 80 -14.13 -14.41 -9.25
CA ASP A 80 -13.68 -15.76 -9.60
C ASP A 80 -12.46 -16.17 -8.77
N ALA A 81 -12.32 -17.48 -8.56
CA ALA A 81 -11.17 -18.04 -7.85
C ALA A 81 -9.89 -17.92 -8.68
N PRO A 82 -8.79 -17.36 -8.15
CA PRO A 82 -7.51 -17.26 -8.86
C PRO A 82 -6.96 -18.58 -9.37
N GLU A 83 -7.24 -19.67 -8.66
CA GLU A 83 -6.81 -21.03 -9.01
C GLU A 83 -7.49 -21.58 -10.26
N SER A 84 -8.59 -20.96 -10.71
CA SER A 84 -9.33 -21.40 -11.92
C SER A 84 -8.60 -21.10 -13.22
N VAL A 85 -7.59 -20.23 -13.21
CA VAL A 85 -6.90 -19.75 -14.42
C VAL A 85 -5.46 -20.24 -14.54
N VAL A 86 -5.01 -21.11 -13.63
CA VAL A 86 -3.66 -21.69 -13.62
C VAL A 86 -3.71 -23.21 -13.67
N SER A 87 -2.59 -23.84 -14.02
CA SER A 87 -2.46 -25.30 -13.97
C SER A 87 -2.50 -25.84 -12.52
N ASP A 88 -2.87 -27.11 -12.34
CA ASP A 88 -2.91 -27.75 -11.01
C ASP A 88 -1.57 -27.67 -10.27
N ALA A 89 -0.47 -27.79 -10.99
CA ALA A 89 0.88 -27.68 -10.44
C ALA A 89 1.20 -26.28 -9.89
N GLU A 90 0.52 -25.25 -10.39
CA GLU A 90 0.75 -23.85 -10.00
C GLU A 90 -0.19 -23.34 -8.91
N LYS A 91 -1.30 -24.06 -8.64
CA LYS A 91 -2.25 -23.67 -7.59
C LYS A 91 -1.58 -23.35 -6.23
N PRO A 92 -0.59 -24.11 -5.72
CA PRO A 92 0.06 -23.78 -4.47
C PRO A 92 0.75 -22.41 -4.43
N PHE A 93 1.13 -21.86 -5.59
CA PHE A 93 1.79 -20.55 -5.71
C PHE A 93 0.81 -19.38 -5.83
N VAL A 94 -0.48 -19.65 -6.07
CA VAL A 94 -1.51 -18.60 -6.22
C VAL A 94 -2.54 -18.61 -5.09
N THR A 95 -2.76 -19.77 -4.47
CA THR A 95 -3.74 -19.93 -3.38
C THR A 95 -3.46 -18.96 -2.22
N GLN A 96 -4.52 -18.27 -1.78
CA GLN A 96 -4.53 -17.28 -0.69
C GLN A 96 -3.71 -15.99 -0.92
N ARG A 97 -2.87 -15.94 -1.95
CA ARG A 97 -1.98 -14.79 -2.21
C ARG A 97 -2.24 -14.08 -3.53
N SER A 98 -3.33 -14.42 -4.20
CA SER A 98 -3.64 -13.86 -5.51
C SER A 98 -5.05 -13.30 -5.56
N MET A 99 -5.24 -12.37 -6.49
CA MET A 99 -6.52 -11.82 -6.86
C MET A 99 -6.68 -11.91 -8.38
N LEU A 100 -7.81 -12.42 -8.85
CA LEU A 100 -8.19 -12.34 -10.25
C LEU A 100 -9.03 -11.07 -10.43
N VAL A 101 -8.51 -10.14 -11.20
CA VAL A 101 -9.04 -8.78 -11.29
C VAL A 101 -9.33 -8.39 -12.74
N ARG A 102 -10.24 -7.43 -12.92
CA ARG A 102 -10.50 -6.81 -14.21
C ARG A 102 -9.31 -5.93 -14.62
N ARG A 103 -8.95 -5.96 -15.89
CA ARG A 103 -7.97 -5.07 -16.46
C ARG A 103 -8.59 -3.71 -16.67
N LEU A 104 -8.07 -2.70 -15.99
CA LEU A 104 -8.57 -1.32 -16.03
C LEU A 104 -7.53 -0.42 -16.69
N LYS A 105 -7.96 0.74 -17.16
CA LYS A 105 -7.07 1.84 -17.54
C LYS A 105 -6.64 2.55 -16.25
N PRO A 106 -5.38 2.41 -15.81
CA PRO A 106 -4.93 3.00 -14.56
C PRO A 106 -4.92 4.54 -14.66
N ILE A 107 -5.25 5.21 -13.56
CA ILE A 107 -5.12 6.66 -13.44
C ILE A 107 -3.72 6.95 -12.91
N PRO A 108 -2.95 7.89 -13.54
CA PRO A 108 -1.55 8.13 -13.21
C PRO A 108 -1.37 9.01 -11.95
N VAL A 109 -2.25 8.83 -10.96
CA VAL A 109 -2.24 9.57 -9.70
C VAL A 109 -2.38 8.56 -8.55
N GLU A 110 -1.52 8.68 -7.55
CA GLU A 110 -1.67 8.01 -6.27
C GLU A 110 -2.53 8.88 -5.36
N ALA A 111 -3.66 8.34 -4.94
CA ALA A 111 -4.64 9.05 -4.11
C ALA A 111 -4.30 8.86 -2.63
N VAL A 112 -3.41 9.67 -2.10
CA VAL A 112 -3.00 9.60 -0.69
C VAL A 112 -3.96 10.42 0.17
N VAL A 113 -4.44 9.83 1.25
CA VAL A 113 -5.23 10.51 2.29
C VAL A 113 -4.50 10.42 3.61
N ARG A 114 -4.40 11.55 4.31
CA ARG A 114 -3.74 11.65 5.61
C ARG A 114 -4.71 12.14 6.68
N GLY A 115 -4.85 11.39 7.76
CA GLY A 115 -5.54 11.80 8.98
C GLY A 115 -4.58 12.21 10.08
N TYR A 116 -3.29 11.91 9.90
CA TYR A 116 -2.21 12.28 10.81
C TYR A 116 -1.01 12.80 10.00
N LEU A 117 -0.22 13.64 10.65
CA LEU A 117 0.95 14.27 10.04
C LEU A 117 2.19 13.40 10.24
N ALA A 118 2.55 12.61 9.23
CA ALA A 118 3.67 11.66 9.29
C ALA A 118 4.44 11.58 7.96
N GLY A 119 5.64 11.00 8.01
CA GLY A 119 6.46 10.71 6.83
C GLY A 119 6.75 11.93 5.97
N SER A 120 6.50 11.85 4.66
CA SER A 120 6.71 12.98 3.72
C SER A 120 5.84 14.18 4.06
N GLY A 121 4.60 13.97 4.52
CA GLY A 121 3.71 15.06 4.94
C GLY A 121 4.25 15.84 6.13
N TRP A 122 4.87 15.17 7.11
CA TRP A 122 5.54 15.86 8.22
C TRP A 122 6.73 16.71 7.74
N LYS A 123 7.55 16.16 6.85
CA LYS A 123 8.71 16.89 6.28
C LYS A 123 8.27 18.14 5.52
N GLU A 124 7.23 18.03 4.70
CA GLU A 124 6.68 19.13 3.92
C GLU A 124 6.07 20.21 4.85
N TYR A 125 5.30 19.79 5.86
CA TYR A 125 4.75 20.71 6.86
C TYR A 125 5.83 21.50 7.61
N GLN A 126 6.94 20.86 7.99
CA GLN A 126 8.05 21.56 8.64
C GLN A 126 8.65 22.66 7.75
N ALA A 127 8.64 22.49 6.44
CA ALA A 127 9.18 23.44 5.50
C ALA A 127 8.21 24.58 5.15
N SER A 128 6.90 24.31 5.08
CA SER A 128 5.93 25.24 4.48
C SER A 128 4.62 25.42 5.27
N GLN A 129 4.44 24.71 6.38
CA GLN A 129 3.17 24.63 7.13
C GLN A 129 1.97 24.21 6.24
N SER A 130 2.25 23.47 5.18
CA SER A 130 1.25 22.91 4.25
C SER A 130 1.67 21.52 3.82
N VAL A 131 0.74 20.74 3.23
CA VAL A 131 1.02 19.48 2.57
C VAL A 131 0.28 19.45 1.25
N CYS A 132 0.98 19.25 0.13
CA CYS A 132 0.41 19.30 -1.22
C CYS A 132 -0.41 20.58 -1.49
N GLY A 133 0.05 21.72 -0.98
CA GLY A 133 -0.65 23.00 -1.08
C GLY A 133 -1.83 23.18 -0.10
N VAL A 134 -2.20 22.16 0.69
CA VAL A 134 -3.23 22.28 1.74
C VAL A 134 -2.62 22.93 2.98
N PRO A 135 -3.02 24.17 3.37
CA PRO A 135 -2.51 24.82 4.55
C PRO A 135 -3.00 24.10 5.81
N LEU A 136 -2.11 24.00 6.80
CA LEU A 136 -2.40 23.33 8.07
C LEU A 136 -2.18 24.29 9.25
N PRO A 137 -2.87 24.09 10.39
CA PRO A 137 -2.67 24.88 11.58
C PRO A 137 -1.20 24.90 12.04
N ALA A 138 -0.75 26.03 12.58
CA ALA A 138 0.57 26.14 13.19
C ALA A 138 0.66 25.30 14.48
N GLY A 139 1.87 24.84 14.82
CA GLY A 139 2.16 24.15 16.07
C GLY A 139 1.87 22.63 16.04
N LEU A 140 1.52 22.06 14.90
CA LEU A 140 1.42 20.60 14.76
C LEU A 140 2.81 19.97 14.94
N LYS A 141 2.82 18.76 15.48
CA LYS A 141 4.00 17.95 15.73
C LYS A 141 3.99 16.71 14.82
N ASN A 142 5.11 15.99 14.81
CA ASN A 142 5.11 14.68 14.19
C ASN A 142 4.01 13.80 14.81
N ALA A 143 3.31 13.04 13.98
CA ALA A 143 2.16 12.22 14.36
C ALA A 143 0.95 13.00 14.94
N SER A 144 0.88 14.34 14.84
CA SER A 144 -0.35 15.06 15.20
C SER A 144 -1.53 14.57 14.37
N ARG A 145 -2.67 14.36 15.03
CA ARG A 145 -3.94 14.15 14.34
C ARG A 145 -4.37 15.43 13.65
N LEU A 146 -4.75 15.34 12.39
CA LEU A 146 -5.27 16.47 11.64
C LEU A 146 -6.72 16.75 12.03
N PRO A 147 -7.18 18.02 11.98
CA PRO A 147 -8.58 18.39 12.26
C PRO A 147 -9.56 17.61 11.37
N GLU A 148 -9.22 17.48 10.09
CA GLU A 148 -9.93 16.68 9.10
C GLU A 148 -8.91 15.90 8.24
N PRO A 149 -9.26 14.72 7.72
CA PRO A 149 -8.42 14.05 6.76
C PRO A 149 -8.23 14.89 5.48
N ILE A 150 -7.00 14.98 5.01
CA ILE A 150 -6.66 15.73 3.81
C ILE A 150 -6.26 14.82 2.65
N PHE A 151 -6.62 15.21 1.44
CA PHE A 151 -6.19 14.57 0.21
C PHE A 151 -4.86 15.19 -0.25
N THR A 152 -3.84 14.36 -0.34
CA THR A 152 -2.45 14.77 -0.65
C THR A 152 -1.88 13.88 -1.74
N PRO A 153 -2.31 14.09 -3.01
CA PRO A 153 -1.98 13.19 -4.10
C PRO A 153 -0.49 13.19 -4.44
N ALA A 154 -0.06 12.12 -5.13
CA ALA A 154 1.26 12.06 -5.73
C ALA A 154 1.14 11.66 -7.20
N ALA A 155 2.00 12.18 -8.05
CA ALA A 155 2.15 11.70 -9.42
C ALA A 155 2.90 10.38 -9.40
N LYS A 156 2.40 9.38 -10.13
CA LYS A 156 3.13 8.13 -10.33
C LYS A 156 4.39 8.40 -11.14
N ALA A 157 5.54 8.12 -10.53
CA ALA A 157 6.81 8.22 -11.21
C ALA A 157 7.02 7.09 -12.23
N ALA A 158 7.95 7.27 -13.15
CA ALA A 158 8.43 6.20 -14.00
C ALA A 158 9.08 5.09 -13.14
N VAL A 159 9.15 3.88 -13.68
CA VAL A 159 9.72 2.73 -12.96
C VAL A 159 11.17 3.04 -12.56
N GLY A 160 11.43 3.09 -11.26
CA GLY A 160 12.77 3.39 -10.69
C GLY A 160 12.92 4.80 -10.14
N GLU A 161 11.93 5.66 -10.31
CA GLU A 161 11.87 7.00 -9.69
C GLU A 161 10.95 7.01 -8.48
N HIS A 162 10.99 8.08 -7.68
CA HIS A 162 10.14 8.27 -6.52
C HIS A 162 8.87 9.04 -6.90
N ASP A 163 7.73 8.62 -6.34
CA ASP A 163 6.47 9.35 -6.49
C ASP A 163 6.61 10.73 -5.84
N GLU A 164 6.23 11.77 -6.57
CA GLU A 164 6.30 13.15 -6.11
C GLU A 164 4.94 13.64 -5.61
N ASN A 165 4.91 14.24 -4.42
CA ASN A 165 3.74 14.95 -3.94
C ASN A 165 3.36 16.07 -4.91
N ILE A 166 2.09 16.12 -5.29
CA ILE A 166 1.55 17.15 -6.18
C ILE A 166 0.35 17.85 -5.52
N SER A 167 0.04 19.08 -5.96
CA SER A 167 -1.15 19.77 -5.49
C SER A 167 -2.41 19.21 -6.14
N PHE A 168 -3.57 19.60 -5.60
CA PHE A 168 -4.85 19.27 -6.21
C PHE A 168 -4.99 19.90 -7.61
N GLU A 169 -4.52 21.13 -7.80
CA GLU A 169 -4.52 21.82 -9.07
C GLU A 169 -3.67 21.12 -10.13
N GLN A 170 -2.51 20.59 -9.73
CA GLN A 170 -1.67 19.76 -10.60
C GLN A 170 -2.37 18.45 -10.95
N THR A 171 -3.08 17.84 -10.00
CA THR A 171 -3.93 16.66 -10.26
C THR A 171 -5.01 16.99 -11.29
N VAL A 172 -5.70 18.13 -11.13
CA VAL A 172 -6.71 18.60 -12.10
C VAL A 172 -6.10 18.79 -13.49
N ALA A 173 -4.91 19.36 -13.57
CA ALA A 173 -4.21 19.53 -14.85
C ALA A 173 -3.88 18.19 -15.53
N MET A 174 -3.61 17.14 -14.75
CA MET A 174 -3.27 15.81 -15.26
C MET A 174 -4.49 14.99 -15.73
N ILE A 175 -5.60 15.04 -14.99
CA ILE A 175 -6.73 14.11 -15.18
C ILE A 175 -8.08 14.80 -15.37
N GLY A 176 -8.14 16.13 -15.32
CA GLY A 176 -9.36 16.92 -15.43
C GLY A 176 -10.08 17.12 -14.11
N GLN A 177 -10.86 18.22 -14.02
CA GLN A 177 -11.54 18.67 -12.79
C GLN A 177 -12.48 17.59 -12.22
N ASP A 178 -13.41 17.09 -13.03
CA ASP A 178 -14.46 16.17 -12.56
C ASP A 178 -13.87 14.88 -11.99
N LEU A 179 -12.86 14.32 -12.66
CA LEU A 179 -12.22 13.08 -12.22
C LEU A 179 -11.39 13.30 -10.96
N ALA A 180 -10.65 14.41 -10.87
CA ALA A 180 -9.87 14.77 -9.69
C ALA A 180 -10.76 14.98 -8.46
N GLU A 181 -11.90 15.65 -8.60
CA GLU A 181 -12.87 15.85 -7.50
C GLU A 181 -13.51 14.54 -7.05
N ARG A 182 -13.87 13.67 -7.99
CA ARG A 182 -14.43 12.35 -7.68
C ARG A 182 -13.41 11.50 -6.91
N ILE A 183 -12.15 11.46 -7.36
CA ILE A 183 -11.09 10.71 -6.69
C ILE A 183 -10.86 11.26 -5.28
N ARG A 184 -10.74 12.58 -5.12
CA ARG A 184 -10.59 13.21 -3.80
C ARG A 184 -11.72 12.84 -2.85
N SER A 185 -12.96 13.01 -3.29
CA SER A 185 -14.13 12.77 -2.46
C SER A 185 -14.28 11.29 -2.06
N ILE A 186 -14.09 10.37 -3.01
CA ILE A 186 -14.15 8.93 -2.76
C ILE A 186 -13.00 8.49 -1.84
N SER A 187 -11.78 8.98 -2.07
CA SER A 187 -10.62 8.60 -1.23
C SER A 187 -10.81 9.04 0.23
N ILE A 188 -11.32 10.24 0.46
CA ILE A 188 -11.63 10.71 1.83
C ILE A 188 -12.75 9.87 2.45
N ALA A 189 -13.80 9.52 1.71
CA ALA A 189 -14.88 8.67 2.19
C ALA A 189 -14.39 7.26 2.55
N LEU A 190 -13.58 6.64 1.68
CA LEU A 190 -12.94 5.34 1.93
C LEU A 190 -12.07 5.39 3.18
N TYR A 191 -11.23 6.43 3.32
CA TYR A 191 -10.37 6.61 4.48
C TYR A 191 -11.17 6.74 5.77
N LYS A 192 -12.20 7.59 5.81
CA LYS A 192 -13.03 7.80 7.02
C LYS A 192 -13.71 6.49 7.45
N ALA A 193 -14.33 5.78 6.52
CA ALA A 193 -14.97 4.51 6.82
C ALA A 193 -13.96 3.45 7.32
N ALA A 194 -12.81 3.35 6.69
CA ALA A 194 -11.76 2.43 7.11
C ALA A 194 -11.18 2.81 8.47
N PHE A 195 -10.97 4.09 8.72
CA PHE A 195 -10.47 4.59 10.00
C PHE A 195 -11.40 4.20 11.16
N ASP A 196 -12.70 4.37 11.01
CA ASP A 196 -13.69 4.02 12.05
C ASP A 196 -13.67 2.52 12.34
N ILE A 197 -13.62 1.67 11.30
CA ILE A 197 -13.50 0.21 11.44
C ILE A 197 -12.22 -0.18 12.16
N ALA A 198 -11.08 0.37 11.76
CA ALA A 198 -9.76 0.06 12.33
C ALA A 198 -9.63 0.59 13.77
N ALA A 199 -10.11 1.80 14.05
CA ALA A 199 -10.07 2.40 15.38
C ALA A 199 -10.85 1.59 16.41
N ALA A 200 -12.01 1.04 16.03
CA ALA A 200 -12.78 0.13 16.87
C ALA A 200 -12.03 -1.18 17.23
N LYS A 201 -10.96 -1.50 16.48
CA LYS A 201 -10.05 -2.63 16.69
C LYS A 201 -8.69 -2.24 17.29
N GLY A 202 -8.57 -1.00 17.78
CA GLY A 202 -7.35 -0.48 18.39
C GLY A 202 -6.22 -0.18 17.40
N ILE A 203 -6.57 0.07 16.12
CA ILE A 203 -5.64 0.44 15.06
C ILE A 203 -5.95 1.84 14.57
N LEU A 204 -4.95 2.72 14.55
CA LEU A 204 -5.03 4.03 13.90
C LEU A 204 -4.39 3.92 12.51
N ILE A 205 -5.18 4.21 11.48
CA ILE A 205 -4.66 4.37 10.12
C ILE A 205 -4.23 5.83 9.97
N ALA A 206 -2.92 6.09 9.97
CA ALA A 206 -2.41 7.46 9.93
C ALA A 206 -2.54 8.08 8.55
N ASP A 207 -2.18 7.34 7.54
CA ASP A 207 -2.36 7.66 6.13
C ASP A 207 -2.52 6.38 5.30
N THR A 208 -3.02 6.55 4.10
CA THR A 208 -3.14 5.46 3.13
C THR A 208 -3.02 5.99 1.70
N LYS A 209 -2.63 5.11 0.81
CA LYS A 209 -2.55 5.33 -0.63
C LYS A 209 -3.58 4.44 -1.32
N PHE A 210 -4.46 5.04 -2.10
CA PHE A 210 -5.38 4.35 -3.00
C PHE A 210 -4.93 4.48 -4.45
N GLU A 211 -5.26 3.49 -5.25
CA GLU A 211 -5.10 3.51 -6.69
C GLU A 211 -6.44 3.30 -7.37
N PHE A 212 -6.66 4.01 -8.46
CA PHE A 212 -7.90 3.94 -9.23
C PHE A 212 -7.63 3.66 -10.69
N GLY A 213 -8.62 3.06 -11.34
CA GLY A 213 -8.68 2.87 -12.77
C GLY A 213 -10.06 3.18 -13.31
N LEU A 214 -10.15 3.33 -14.62
CA LEU A 214 -11.42 3.46 -15.34
C LEU A 214 -11.76 2.14 -16.03
N SER A 215 -13.01 1.71 -15.88
CA SER A 215 -13.57 0.63 -16.70
C SER A 215 -13.74 1.11 -18.16
N PRO A 216 -13.98 0.21 -19.13
CA PRO A 216 -14.28 0.60 -20.51
C PRO A 216 -15.46 1.60 -20.62
N GLU A 217 -16.42 1.53 -19.71
CA GLU A 217 -17.60 2.40 -19.65
C GLU A 217 -17.33 3.73 -18.92
N GLY A 218 -16.08 3.98 -18.46
CA GLY A 218 -15.69 5.19 -17.73
C GLY A 218 -16.06 5.19 -16.24
N THR A 219 -16.42 4.05 -15.67
CA THR A 219 -16.68 3.93 -14.23
C THR A 219 -15.36 3.98 -13.46
N LEU A 220 -15.30 4.83 -12.42
CA LEU A 220 -14.16 4.89 -11.50
C LEU A 220 -14.18 3.66 -10.58
N VAL A 221 -13.08 2.92 -10.54
CA VAL A 221 -12.94 1.63 -9.84
C VAL A 221 -11.69 1.67 -8.98
N LEU A 222 -11.82 1.26 -7.72
CA LEU A 222 -10.72 1.07 -6.79
C LEU A 222 -9.92 -0.17 -7.19
N MET A 223 -8.60 -0.04 -7.29
CA MET A 223 -7.73 -1.12 -7.79
C MET A 223 -6.47 -1.29 -6.93
N ASP A 224 -5.63 -2.23 -7.32
CA ASP A 224 -4.38 -2.64 -6.69
C ASP A 224 -4.61 -3.22 -5.29
N GLU A 225 -3.79 -2.91 -4.31
CA GLU A 225 -4.04 -3.24 -2.91
C GLU A 225 -4.71 -2.05 -2.19
N VAL A 226 -5.45 -2.35 -1.14
CA VAL A 226 -6.14 -1.31 -0.38
C VAL A 226 -5.90 -1.47 1.11
N LEU A 227 -5.48 -0.40 1.77
CA LEU A 227 -5.40 -0.31 3.24
C LEU A 227 -4.57 -1.44 3.89
N THR A 228 -3.57 -1.95 3.20
CA THR A 228 -2.62 -2.90 3.80
C THR A 228 -1.49 -2.17 4.50
N PRO A 229 -0.75 -2.80 5.41
CA PRO A 229 0.46 -2.20 5.99
C PRO A 229 1.57 -1.88 4.98
N ASP A 230 1.44 -2.30 3.72
CA ASP A 230 2.35 -1.90 2.64
C ASP A 230 1.96 -0.56 2.00
N SER A 231 0.66 -0.24 1.96
CA SER A 231 0.11 1.00 1.40
C SER A 231 -0.32 2.02 2.45
N SER A 232 -0.27 1.68 3.74
CA SER A 232 -0.80 2.50 4.84
C SER A 232 0.09 2.44 6.07
N ARG A 233 0.08 3.51 6.89
CA ARG A 233 0.66 3.48 8.23
C ARG A 233 -0.37 3.03 9.25
N TYR A 234 -0.08 1.92 9.91
CA TYR A 234 -0.89 1.31 10.95
C TYR A 234 -0.23 1.47 12.32
N TRP A 235 -0.87 2.22 13.22
CA TRP A 235 -0.36 2.44 14.58
C TRP A 235 -1.26 1.77 15.62
N PRO A 236 -0.69 1.14 16.66
CA PRO A 236 -1.46 0.71 17.81
C PRO A 236 -1.99 1.93 18.57
N ALA A 237 -3.32 1.97 18.76
CA ALA A 237 -3.98 3.11 19.40
C ALA A 237 -3.54 3.31 20.85
N ASP A 238 -3.25 2.21 21.56
CA ASP A 238 -2.78 2.18 22.96
C ASP A 238 -1.36 2.71 23.14
N ALA A 239 -0.53 2.63 22.10
CA ALA A 239 0.87 3.09 22.12
C ALA A 239 1.10 4.39 21.34
N TYR A 240 0.06 4.96 20.73
CA TYR A 240 0.15 6.22 20.01
C TYR A 240 0.51 7.38 20.96
N ARG A 241 1.46 8.23 20.53
CA ARG A 241 1.83 9.49 21.20
C ARG A 241 2.16 10.53 20.16
N GLU A 242 1.54 11.69 20.29
CA GLU A 242 1.86 12.86 19.46
C GLU A 242 3.28 13.37 19.77
N GLY A 243 3.99 13.84 18.79
CA GLY A 243 5.34 14.39 18.92
C GLY A 243 6.47 13.35 18.83
N ALA A 244 6.15 12.08 18.70
CA ALA A 244 7.10 10.98 18.50
C ALA A 244 6.73 10.15 17.29
N ASN A 245 7.65 9.28 16.83
CA ASN A 245 7.30 8.22 15.88
C ASN A 245 6.55 7.13 16.63
N PRO A 246 5.24 6.92 16.38
CA PRO A 246 4.51 5.85 17.03
C PRO A 246 5.09 4.48 16.66
N PRO A 247 5.00 3.48 17.55
CA PRO A 247 5.18 2.09 17.15
C PRO A 247 4.25 1.77 15.98
N SER A 248 4.65 0.83 15.12
CA SER A 248 3.92 0.58 13.89
C SER A 248 3.76 -0.91 13.62
N PHE A 249 2.63 -1.27 12.99
CA PHE A 249 2.39 -2.61 12.44
C PHE A 249 2.80 -2.73 10.97
N ASP A 250 3.36 -1.67 10.39
CA ASP A 250 3.80 -1.60 9.00
C ASP A 250 5.32 -1.73 8.85
N LYS A 251 5.83 -1.34 7.70
CA LYS A 251 7.27 -1.39 7.37
C LYS A 251 8.17 -0.48 8.20
N GLN A 252 7.64 0.30 9.16
CA GLN A 252 8.46 1.29 9.88
C GLN A 252 9.57 0.62 10.69
N TYR A 253 9.28 -0.55 11.31
CA TYR A 253 10.30 -1.33 12.00
C TYR A 253 11.48 -1.68 11.08
N LEU A 254 11.18 -2.19 9.88
CA LEU A 254 12.20 -2.49 8.88
C LEU A 254 12.94 -1.22 8.44
N ARG A 255 12.24 -0.12 8.22
CA ARG A 255 12.87 1.15 7.83
C ARG A 255 13.81 1.67 8.89
N ASP A 256 13.41 1.63 10.18
CA ASP A 256 14.22 2.07 11.32
C ASP A 256 15.50 1.24 11.47
N TRP A 257 15.42 -0.06 11.16
CA TRP A 257 16.59 -0.92 11.11
C TRP A 257 17.50 -0.58 9.92
N LEU A 258 16.92 -0.40 8.73
CA LEU A 258 17.65 -0.09 7.50
C LEU A 258 18.37 1.27 7.57
N GLU A 259 17.83 2.24 8.31
CA GLU A 259 18.49 3.55 8.52
C GLU A 259 19.79 3.45 9.31
N LYS A 260 19.97 2.36 10.06
CA LYS A 260 21.18 2.07 10.83
C LYS A 260 22.06 1.00 10.18
N ALA A 261 21.56 0.38 9.10
CA ALA A 261 22.26 -0.71 8.42
C ALA A 261 23.51 -0.21 7.70
N GLN A 262 24.49 -1.09 7.58
CA GLN A 262 25.74 -0.86 6.87
C GLN A 262 25.92 -1.89 5.76
N VAL A 263 26.52 -1.47 4.66
CA VAL A 263 26.98 -2.33 3.56
C VAL A 263 28.47 -2.04 3.38
N ASP A 264 29.29 -3.08 3.42
CA ASP A 264 30.76 -2.98 3.30
C ASP A 264 31.41 -2.01 4.30
N GLY A 265 30.83 -1.90 5.51
CA GLY A 265 31.33 -1.04 6.58
C GLY A 265 30.96 0.44 6.48
N ALA A 266 30.14 0.83 5.49
CA ALA A 266 29.60 2.18 5.33
C ALA A 266 28.08 2.20 5.53
N PRO A 267 27.49 3.33 5.99
CA PRO A 267 26.03 3.47 6.07
C PRO A 267 25.36 3.17 4.72
N TRP A 268 24.27 2.42 4.73
CA TRP A 268 23.54 2.12 3.50
C TRP A 268 22.85 3.38 2.94
N HIS A 269 23.12 3.68 1.68
CA HIS A 269 22.61 4.88 1.00
C HIS A 269 21.23 4.73 0.34
N LYS A 270 20.44 3.72 0.77
CA LYS A 270 19.06 3.45 0.24
C LYS A 270 19.05 3.13 -1.26
N THR A 271 20.10 2.53 -1.76
CA THR A 271 20.25 2.06 -3.14
C THR A 271 20.61 0.57 -3.16
N ALA A 272 20.36 -0.11 -4.29
CA ALA A 272 20.80 -1.49 -4.45
C ALA A 272 22.34 -1.59 -4.50
N PRO A 273 22.93 -2.66 -3.92
CA PRO A 273 22.26 -3.79 -3.27
C PRO A 273 21.71 -3.45 -1.89
N ALA A 274 20.62 -4.12 -1.51
CA ALA A 274 20.07 -4.03 -0.16
C ALA A 274 20.98 -4.74 0.86
N PRO A 275 21.05 -4.26 2.13
CA PRO A 275 21.68 -5.01 3.19
C PRO A 275 20.92 -6.32 3.45
N ALA A 276 21.65 -7.40 3.79
CA ALA A 276 21.05 -8.66 4.16
C ALA A 276 20.24 -8.53 5.46
N LEU A 277 19.00 -9.02 5.46
CA LEU A 277 18.13 -8.93 6.62
C LEU A 277 18.44 -10.06 7.63
N PRO A 278 18.78 -9.72 8.89
CA PRO A 278 18.90 -10.73 9.94
C PRO A 278 17.57 -11.46 10.16
N GLN A 279 17.63 -12.73 10.56
CA GLN A 279 16.45 -13.55 10.84
C GLN A 279 15.50 -12.89 11.87
N GLU A 280 16.06 -12.20 12.87
CA GLU A 280 15.28 -11.45 13.86
C GLU A 280 14.43 -10.36 13.20
N VAL A 281 15.00 -9.58 12.27
CA VAL A 281 14.28 -8.52 11.55
C VAL A 281 13.17 -9.10 10.68
N ILE A 282 13.45 -10.23 10.00
CA ILE A 282 12.45 -10.95 9.21
C ILE A 282 11.28 -11.41 10.09
N SER A 283 11.59 -12.08 11.21
CA SER A 283 10.57 -12.60 12.12
C SER A 283 9.73 -11.50 12.74
N LEU A 284 10.36 -10.45 13.29
CA LEU A 284 9.64 -9.32 13.88
C LEU A 284 8.78 -8.55 12.86
N THR A 285 9.26 -8.45 11.62
CA THR A 285 8.44 -7.83 10.53
C THR A 285 7.21 -8.69 10.23
N ALA A 286 7.37 -10.02 10.14
CA ALA A 286 6.25 -10.94 9.95
C ALA A 286 5.25 -10.86 11.10
N ASP A 287 5.73 -10.84 12.36
CA ASP A 287 4.91 -10.76 13.56
C ASP A 287 4.08 -9.46 13.59
N LYS A 288 4.65 -8.33 13.17
CA LYS A 288 3.94 -7.05 13.08
C LYS A 288 2.77 -7.11 12.10
N TYR A 289 2.97 -7.69 10.93
CA TYR A 289 1.88 -7.88 9.96
C TYR A 289 0.80 -8.83 10.49
N GLN A 290 1.19 -9.92 11.15
CA GLN A 290 0.24 -10.86 11.74
C GLN A 290 -0.54 -10.23 12.89
N GLU A 291 0.10 -9.43 13.74
CA GLU A 291 -0.56 -8.70 14.83
C GLU A 291 -1.63 -7.74 14.28
N ALA A 292 -1.28 -6.95 13.25
CA ALA A 292 -2.25 -6.06 12.58
C ALA A 292 -3.46 -6.83 12.05
N TRP A 293 -3.21 -7.96 11.39
CA TRP A 293 -4.27 -8.79 10.84
C TRP A 293 -5.14 -9.44 11.92
N ALA A 294 -4.53 -9.95 12.99
CA ALA A 294 -5.25 -10.54 14.11
C ALA A 294 -6.18 -9.51 14.79
N ARG A 295 -5.70 -8.29 15.04
CA ARG A 295 -6.51 -7.20 15.61
C ARG A 295 -7.66 -6.82 14.66
N LEU A 296 -7.41 -6.71 13.37
CA LEU A 296 -8.40 -6.28 12.39
C LEU A 296 -9.55 -7.29 12.26
N ARG A 297 -9.25 -8.58 12.35
CA ARG A 297 -10.28 -9.64 12.32
C ARG A 297 -11.10 -9.73 13.61
N GLY A 298 -10.55 -9.34 14.74
CA GLY A 298 -11.17 -9.33 16.07
C GLY A 298 -11.21 -10.65 16.68
#